data_059a052a416afba4bf35f6f994fcf239
#
_entry.id   059a052a416afba4bf35f6f994fcf239
#
_cell.length_a   1.000
_cell.length_b   1.000
_cell.length_c   1.000
_cell.angle_alpha   90.00
_cell.angle_beta   90.00
_cell.angle_gamma   90.00
#
_symmetry.space_group_name_H-M   'P 1'
#
loop_
_entity.id
_entity.type
_entity.pdbx_description
1 polymer ?
#
loop_
_entity_poly.entity_id
_entity_poly.type
_entity_poly.pdbx_seq_one_letter_code
_entity_poly.pdbx_strand_id
1 'polypeptide(L)'
;MQEEYWIEKMLKGKTEKEKEIELLQTIMDTKEKLKVARSNFEFAEDDMIDYYTYQIKANLAKLDYLIKVAKRKGIVLNRMNELKFRLFKKNDMAV
;
A
#
# COMPACT_ATOMS: atom_id res chain seq x y z
N MET A 1 -12.27 -11.70 -13.29
CA MET A 1 -13.35 -12.21 -12.45
C MET A 1 -12.96 -13.42 -11.62
N GLN A 2 -12.17 -14.35 -12.14
CA GLN A 2 -11.64 -15.45 -11.31
C GLN A 2 -10.69 -14.93 -10.23
N GLU A 3 -9.94 -13.86 -10.49
CA GLU A 3 -9.04 -13.25 -9.52
C GLU A 3 -9.80 -12.65 -8.33
N GLU A 4 -10.92 -11.95 -8.59
CA GLU A 4 -11.76 -11.39 -7.53
C GLU A 4 -12.36 -12.48 -6.65
N TYR A 5 -12.78 -13.59 -7.24
CA TYR A 5 -13.33 -14.73 -6.51
C TYR A 5 -12.27 -15.34 -5.57
N TRP A 6 -11.04 -15.53 -6.06
CA TRP A 6 -9.94 -16.08 -5.26
C TRP A 6 -9.57 -15.15 -4.12
N ILE A 7 -9.52 -13.83 -4.37
CA ILE A 7 -9.22 -12.83 -3.35
C ILE A 7 -10.28 -12.85 -2.27
N GLU A 8 -11.56 -12.86 -2.64
CA GLU A 8 -12.65 -12.94 -1.68
C GLU A 8 -12.58 -14.22 -0.85
N LYS A 9 -12.28 -15.35 -1.47
CA LYS A 9 -12.17 -16.64 -0.78
C LYS A 9 -10.99 -16.65 0.19
N MET A 10 -9.88 -16.06 -0.18
CA MET A 10 -8.72 -15.91 0.68
C MET A 10 -9.00 -14.99 1.86
N LEU A 11 -9.74 -13.91 1.64
CA LEU A 11 -10.08 -12.94 2.68
C LEU A 11 -11.11 -13.44 3.68
N LYS A 12 -11.96 -14.39 3.28
CA LYS A 12 -13.03 -14.92 4.16
C LYS A 12 -12.51 -15.59 5.42
N GLY A 13 -11.30 -16.13 5.42
CA GLY A 13 -10.71 -16.80 6.57
C GLY A 13 -9.93 -15.90 7.50
N LYS A 14 -9.83 -14.60 7.19
CA LYS A 14 -8.99 -13.67 7.95
C LYS A 14 -9.80 -12.91 9.00
N THR A 15 -9.17 -12.69 10.16
CA THR A 15 -9.73 -11.86 11.21
C THR A 15 -9.73 -10.39 10.77
N GLU A 16 -10.54 -9.56 11.43
CA GLU A 16 -10.56 -8.12 11.16
C GLU A 16 -9.19 -7.49 11.42
N LYS A 17 -8.46 -7.99 12.42
CA LYS A 17 -7.11 -7.51 12.72
C LYS A 17 -6.13 -7.84 11.59
N GLU A 18 -6.21 -9.04 11.03
CA GLU A 18 -5.37 -9.43 9.90
C GLU A 18 -5.65 -8.59 8.65
N LYS A 19 -6.93 -8.31 8.39
CA LYS A 19 -7.33 -7.43 7.27
C LYS A 19 -6.81 -6.01 7.47
N GLU A 20 -6.84 -5.50 8.69
CA GLU A 20 -6.30 -4.19 9.04
C GLU A 20 -4.79 -4.13 8.78
N ILE A 21 -4.06 -5.15 9.22
CA ILE A 21 -2.61 -5.23 9.01
C ILE A 21 -2.29 -5.28 7.51
N GLU A 22 -3.03 -6.06 6.73
CA GLU A 22 -2.83 -6.13 5.29
C GLU A 22 -3.10 -4.79 4.60
N LEU A 23 -4.14 -4.09 5.02
CA LEU A 23 -4.44 -2.76 4.49
C LEU A 23 -3.30 -1.79 4.78
N LEU A 24 -2.81 -1.77 6.02
CA LEU A 24 -1.67 -0.93 6.41
C LEU A 24 -0.42 -1.28 5.61
N GLN A 25 -0.15 -2.57 5.41
CA GLN A 25 0.97 -3.01 4.59
C GLN A 25 0.84 -2.51 3.14
N THR A 26 -0.34 -2.63 2.56
CA THR A 26 -0.59 -2.17 1.19
C THR A 26 -0.41 -0.65 1.07
N ILE A 27 -0.85 0.10 2.07
CA ILE A 27 -0.65 1.56 2.12
C ILE A 27 0.84 1.89 2.15
N MET A 28 1.60 1.22 2.99
CA MET A 28 3.03 1.47 3.12
C MET A 28 3.79 1.08 1.86
N ASP A 29 3.44 -0.05 1.25
CA ASP A 29 4.03 -0.49 -0.01
C ASP A 29 3.73 0.51 -1.14
N THR A 30 2.51 1.04 -1.18
CA THR A 30 2.12 2.04 -2.17
C THR A 30 2.88 3.35 -1.99
N LYS A 31 3.07 3.79 -0.74
CA LYS A 31 3.90 4.97 -0.42
C LYS A 31 5.34 4.79 -0.89
N GLU A 32 5.89 3.59 -0.68
CA GLU A 32 7.25 3.29 -1.11
C GLU A 32 7.37 3.28 -2.63
N LYS A 33 6.43 2.69 -3.34
CA LYS A 33 6.38 2.72 -4.80
C LYS A 33 6.28 4.14 -5.33
N LEU A 34 5.50 4.99 -4.70
CA LEU A 34 5.38 6.39 -5.07
C LEU A 34 6.71 7.13 -4.87
N LYS A 35 7.37 6.89 -3.75
CA LYS A 35 8.67 7.47 -3.46
C LYS A 35 9.72 7.07 -4.51
N VAL A 36 9.76 5.79 -4.86
CA VAL A 36 10.69 5.27 -5.88
C VAL A 36 10.38 5.87 -7.25
N ALA A 37 9.10 5.95 -7.61
CA ALA A 37 8.70 6.54 -8.90
C ALA A 37 9.09 8.01 -8.99
N ARG A 38 8.94 8.78 -7.92
CA ARG A 38 9.34 10.19 -7.87
C ARG A 38 10.85 10.34 -7.98
N SER A 39 11.61 9.49 -7.32
CA SER A 39 13.08 9.49 -7.41
C SER A 39 13.54 9.17 -8.81
N ASN A 40 12.95 8.15 -9.43
CA ASN A 40 13.29 7.77 -10.81
C ASN A 40 12.89 8.85 -11.81
N PHE A 41 11.78 9.54 -11.56
CA PHE A 41 11.32 10.65 -12.42
C PHE A 41 12.37 11.76 -12.50
N GLU A 42 13.05 12.06 -11.40
CA GLU A 42 14.06 13.12 -11.36
C GLU A 42 15.22 12.89 -12.35
N PHE A 43 15.50 11.63 -12.65
CA PHE A 43 16.60 11.24 -13.53
C PHE A 43 16.12 10.68 -14.88
N ALA A 44 14.80 10.74 -15.12
CA ALA A 44 14.23 10.17 -16.32
C ALA A 44 14.51 11.00 -17.55
N GLU A 45 14.73 10.34 -18.66
CA GLU A 45 14.93 10.97 -19.96
C GLU A 45 13.96 10.39 -20.98
N ASP A 46 13.60 11.20 -21.98
CA ASP A 46 12.79 10.79 -23.13
C ASP A 46 11.46 10.12 -22.71
N ASP A 47 11.17 8.97 -23.28
CA ASP A 47 9.91 8.24 -23.04
C ASP A 47 9.73 7.79 -21.58
N MET A 48 10.83 7.70 -20.84
CA MET A 48 10.76 7.31 -19.43
C MET A 48 10.13 8.39 -18.54
N ILE A 49 10.12 9.64 -18.98
CA ILE A 49 9.43 10.73 -18.28
C ILE A 49 7.93 10.41 -18.19
N ASP A 50 7.33 10.02 -19.30
CA ASP A 50 5.92 9.66 -19.33
C ASP A 50 5.63 8.40 -18.50
N TYR A 51 6.50 7.41 -18.60
CA TYR A 51 6.36 6.19 -17.81
C TYR A 51 6.29 6.48 -16.32
N TYR A 52 7.23 7.24 -15.78
CA TYR A 52 7.23 7.56 -14.35
C TYR A 52 6.12 8.52 -13.96
N THR A 53 5.73 9.43 -14.86
CA THR A 53 4.57 10.29 -14.64
C THR A 53 3.30 9.45 -14.43
N TYR A 54 3.09 8.45 -15.27
CA TYR A 54 1.93 7.56 -15.12
C TYR A 54 2.01 6.71 -13.85
N GLN A 55 3.21 6.24 -13.49
CA GLN A 55 3.39 5.49 -12.24
C GLN A 55 3.07 6.35 -11.01
N ILE A 56 3.52 7.60 -11.01
CA ILE A 56 3.22 8.54 -9.93
C ILE A 56 1.71 8.74 -9.81
N LYS A 57 1.03 9.02 -10.91
CA LYS A 57 -0.42 9.23 -10.93
C LYS A 57 -1.18 7.98 -10.47
N ALA A 58 -0.78 6.82 -10.96
CA ALA A 58 -1.43 5.55 -10.60
C ALA A 58 -1.28 5.27 -9.10
N ASN A 59 -0.09 5.46 -8.54
CA ASN A 59 0.15 5.21 -7.12
C ASN A 59 -0.54 6.25 -6.23
N LEU A 60 -0.63 7.51 -6.67
CA LEU A 60 -1.40 8.53 -5.96
C LEU A 60 -2.88 8.16 -5.89
N ALA A 61 -3.46 7.73 -7.01
CA ALA A 61 -4.87 7.30 -7.05
C ALA A 61 -5.11 6.09 -6.16
N LYS A 62 -4.22 5.11 -6.20
CA LYS A 62 -4.30 3.92 -5.35
C LYS A 62 -4.19 4.29 -3.87
N LEU A 63 -3.24 5.14 -3.53
CA LEU A 63 -3.03 5.58 -2.15
C LEU A 63 -4.26 6.33 -1.62
N ASP A 64 -4.84 7.23 -2.41
CA ASP A 64 -6.04 7.95 -2.04
C ASP A 64 -7.21 7.00 -1.74
N TYR A 65 -7.41 6.00 -2.58
CA TYR A 65 -8.42 4.98 -2.36
C TYR A 65 -8.18 4.20 -1.07
N LEU A 66 -6.95 3.75 -0.85
CA LEU A 66 -6.60 2.97 0.35
C LEU A 66 -6.79 3.78 1.64
N ILE A 67 -6.44 5.07 1.61
CA ILE A 67 -6.64 5.97 2.76
C ILE A 67 -8.13 6.12 3.05
N LYS A 68 -8.96 6.27 2.02
CA LYS A 68 -10.42 6.33 2.19
C LYS A 68 -10.98 5.06 2.80
N VAL A 69 -10.48 3.90 2.37
CA VAL A 69 -10.88 2.60 2.97
C VAL A 69 -10.50 2.56 4.44
N ALA A 70 -9.29 2.96 4.78
CA ALA A 70 -8.82 2.99 6.17
C ALA A 70 -9.69 3.90 7.03
N LYS A 71 -10.02 5.09 6.55
CA LYS A 71 -10.90 6.02 7.27
C LYS A 71 -12.29 5.43 7.52
N ARG A 72 -12.86 4.76 6.52
CA ARG A 72 -14.17 4.11 6.66
C ARG A 72 -14.15 3.02 7.72
N LYS A 73 -13.02 2.34 7.89
CA LYS A 73 -12.85 1.29 8.89
C LYS A 73 -12.46 1.84 10.26
N GLY A 74 -12.28 3.16 10.39
CA GLY A 74 -11.88 3.77 11.65
C GLY A 74 -10.41 3.56 11.99
N ILE A 75 -9.59 3.21 11.03
CA ILE A 75 -8.17 3.00 11.23
C ILE A 75 -7.45 4.35 11.21
N VAL A 76 -6.70 4.64 12.27
CA VAL A 76 -5.94 5.88 12.38
C VAL A 76 -4.61 5.71 11.64
N LEU A 77 -4.43 6.52 10.60
CA LEU A 77 -3.20 6.53 9.81
C LEU A 77 -2.30 7.65 10.34
N ASN A 78 -1.43 7.31 11.29
CA ASN A 78 -0.45 8.24 11.82
C ASN A 78 0.91 7.56 11.86
N ARG A 79 1.94 8.37 12.10
CA ARG A 79 3.32 7.90 12.14
C ARG A 79 3.55 6.82 13.20
N MET A 80 2.86 6.91 14.33
CA MET A 80 2.99 5.94 15.42
C MET A 80 2.43 4.57 15.00
N ASN A 81 1.29 4.54 14.34
CA ASN A 81 0.70 3.29 13.87
C ASN A 81 1.54 2.65 12.76
N GLU A 82 2.11 3.45 11.87
CA GLU A 82 3.05 2.96 10.86
C GLU A 82 4.29 2.34 11.50
N LEU A 83 4.83 2.98 12.54
CA LEU A 83 5.98 2.47 13.26
C LEU A 83 5.65 1.14 13.97
N LYS A 84 4.51 1.08 14.65
CA LYS A 84 4.04 -0.16 15.29
C LYS A 84 3.92 -1.29 14.29
N PHE A 85 3.36 -1.00 13.12
CA PHE A 85 3.24 -1.99 12.06
C PHE A 85 4.59 -2.47 11.57
N ARG A 86 5.55 -1.58 11.37
CA ARG A 86 6.90 -1.94 10.95
C ARG A 86 7.60 -2.83 11.97
N LEU A 87 7.45 -2.53 13.24
CA LEU A 87 8.00 -3.34 14.33
C LEU A 87 7.36 -4.73 14.37
N PHE A 88 6.04 -4.79 14.21
CA PHE A 88 5.31 -6.06 14.16
C PHE A 88 5.81 -6.92 13.00
N LYS A 89 5.93 -6.35 11.80
CA LYS A 89 6.40 -7.05 10.61
C LYS A 89 7.83 -7.53 10.77
N LYS A 90 8.69 -6.72 11.40
CA LYS A 90 10.09 -7.09 11.67
C LYS A 90 10.18 -8.29 12.61
N ASN A 91 9.39 -8.32 13.67
CA ASN A 91 9.35 -9.44 14.60
C ASN A 91 8.84 -10.71 13.92
N ASP A 92 7.84 -10.61 13.07
CA ASP A 92 7.31 -11.74 12.32
C ASP A 92 8.35 -12.30 11.34
N MET A 93 9.18 -11.43 10.74
CA MET A 93 10.23 -11.83 9.81
C MET A 93 11.49 -12.35 10.53
N ALA A 94 11.66 -12.07 11.81
CA ALA A 94 12.82 -12.51 12.58
C ALA A 94 12.69 -13.96 13.07
N VAL A 95 11.57 -14.59 12.82
CA VAL A 95 11.33 -16.00 13.13
C VAL A 95 11.68 -16.83 11.91
#